data_cf8a721791ed21d28d85898af9e3f501
#
_entry.id   cf8a721791ed21d28d85898af9e3f501
#
_cell.length_a   1.000
_cell.length_b   1.000
_cell.length_c   1.000
_cell.angle_alpha   90.00
_cell.angle_beta   90.00
_cell.angle_gamma   90.00
#
_symmetry.space_group_name_H-M   'P 1'
#
loop_
_entity.id
_entity.type
_entity.pdbx_description
1 polymer ?
#
loop_
_entity_poly.entity_id
_entity_poly.type
_entity_poly.pdbx_seq_one_letter_code
_entity_poly.pdbx_strand_id
1 'polypeptide(L)'
;GRINDYQYGAEVSLQFPRFLNPFKTPPRILRERMRKREAAAIAAGKPLTLKPQRTYFESPMTTLSASTNVIKRALYFKRHVVAGELTYSWAPSERHSFIFKPLSLTYEYMRSVTDRFKALTDSVPYLEVSMADQFIPKALFQYTYQSPHGYANPIRWWSTVSEASNVIALGYLASGEKWNKRGKTMFKNPFAQFVKIETNFTKLWALSGKSSIAAHANAGVVWAYGNSR
;
A
#
# COMPACT_ATOMS: atom_id res chain seq x y z
N GLY A 1 15.11 -6.13 -37.92
CA GLY A 1 13.72 -6.05 -37.45
C GLY A 1 13.53 -4.86 -36.52
N ARG A 2 12.52 -4.05 -36.74
CA ARG A 2 12.17 -2.97 -35.79
C ARG A 2 11.53 -3.60 -34.56
N ILE A 3 12.02 -3.25 -33.36
CA ILE A 3 11.36 -3.60 -32.11
C ILE A 3 10.03 -2.84 -32.07
N ASN A 4 8.94 -3.58 -32.23
CA ASN A 4 7.61 -2.98 -32.31
C ASN A 4 6.98 -2.81 -30.93
N ASP A 5 7.19 -3.77 -30.03
CA ASP A 5 6.68 -3.76 -28.66
C ASP A 5 7.85 -3.75 -27.69
N TYR A 6 7.77 -2.85 -26.70
CA TYR A 6 8.76 -2.82 -25.64
C TYR A 6 8.13 -2.36 -24.31
N GLN A 7 8.74 -2.80 -23.26
CA GLN A 7 8.48 -2.34 -21.91
C GLN A 7 9.80 -2.15 -21.20
N TYR A 8 9.96 -1.02 -20.54
CA TYR A 8 11.09 -0.74 -19.67
C TYR A 8 10.63 0.06 -18.46
N GLY A 9 11.33 -0.09 -17.35
CA GLY A 9 11.04 0.60 -16.12
C GLY A 9 12.31 0.76 -15.29
N ALA A 10 12.21 1.64 -14.31
CA ALA A 10 13.20 1.85 -13.28
C ALA A 10 12.50 1.98 -11.94
N GLU A 11 13.13 1.46 -10.90
CA GLU A 11 12.68 1.60 -9.53
C GLU A 11 13.87 1.99 -8.64
N VAL A 12 13.62 2.90 -7.73
CA VAL A 12 14.55 3.31 -6.68
C VAL A 12 13.86 3.14 -5.35
N SER A 13 14.51 2.49 -4.41
CA SER A 13 14.01 2.34 -3.04
C SER A 13 15.05 2.73 -2.01
N LEU A 14 14.58 3.40 -0.95
CA LEU A 14 15.35 3.74 0.24
C LEU A 14 14.77 3.01 1.43
N GLN A 15 15.60 2.25 2.12
CA GLN A 15 15.19 1.47 3.28
C GLN A 15 15.86 1.99 4.55
N PHE A 16 15.07 2.17 5.60
CA PHE A 16 15.52 2.64 6.91
C PHE A 16 15.14 1.59 7.96
N PRO A 17 16.07 1.02 8.72
CA PRO A 17 15.80 0.00 9.74
C PRO A 17 15.18 0.62 11.00
N ARG A 18 14.16 1.43 10.85
CA ARG A 18 13.39 2.10 11.90
C ARG A 18 12.10 2.67 11.35
N PHE A 19 11.14 2.97 12.22
CA PHE A 19 10.00 3.78 11.84
C PHE A 19 10.43 5.24 11.60
N LEU A 20 10.27 5.72 10.39
CA LEU A 20 10.34 7.14 10.07
C LEU A 20 8.97 7.76 10.34
N ASN A 21 8.93 8.71 11.26
CA ASN A 21 7.72 9.49 11.50
C ASN A 21 7.89 10.88 10.86
N PRO A 22 7.21 11.17 9.75
CA PRO A 22 7.30 12.48 9.10
C PRO A 22 6.75 13.62 9.97
N PHE A 23 5.89 13.30 10.95
CA PHE A 23 5.33 14.26 11.90
C PHE A 23 6.09 14.31 13.22
N LYS A 24 7.31 13.78 13.27
CA LYS A 24 8.09 13.73 14.49
C LYS A 24 8.45 15.14 14.94
N THR A 25 8.11 15.46 16.18
CA THR A 25 8.53 16.70 16.84
C THR A 25 10.06 16.87 16.70
N PRO A 26 10.55 18.05 16.26
CA PRO A 26 11.97 18.27 16.09
C PRO A 26 12.78 17.84 17.32
N PRO A 27 13.97 17.26 17.15
CA PRO A 27 14.77 16.72 18.27
C PRO A 27 15.01 17.72 19.39
N ARG A 28 15.11 19.01 19.07
CA ARG A 28 15.26 20.10 20.08
C ARG A 28 14.05 20.18 21.00
N ILE A 29 12.85 20.20 20.45
CA ILE A 29 11.60 20.29 21.22
C ILE A 29 11.41 19.01 22.06
N LEU A 30 11.77 17.85 21.51
CA LEU A 30 11.66 16.59 22.23
C LEU A 30 12.63 16.56 23.44
N ARG A 31 13.89 17.00 23.26
CA ARG A 31 14.87 17.12 24.35
C ARG A 31 14.41 18.07 25.44
N GLU A 32 13.84 19.20 25.05
CA GLU A 32 13.35 20.20 26.01
C GLU A 32 12.14 19.66 26.81
N ARG A 33 11.20 18.97 26.14
CA ARG A 33 10.08 18.29 26.83
C ARG A 33 10.58 17.18 27.75
N MET A 34 11.59 16.42 27.37
CA MET A 34 12.17 15.39 28.23
C MET A 34 12.84 16.02 29.45
N ARG A 35 13.67 17.04 29.30
CA ARG A 35 14.28 17.78 30.42
C ARG A 35 13.23 18.36 31.37
N LYS A 36 12.16 18.95 30.86
CA LYS A 36 11.05 19.47 31.71
C LYS A 36 10.34 18.36 32.48
N ARG A 37 10.11 17.19 31.85
CA ARG A 37 9.53 16.02 32.53
C ARG A 37 10.48 15.43 33.58
N GLU A 38 11.74 15.36 33.28
CA GLU A 38 12.79 14.87 34.22
C GLU A 38 12.89 15.79 35.43
N ALA A 39 12.99 17.08 35.22
CA ALA A 39 12.99 18.06 36.29
C ALA A 39 11.71 18.01 37.16
N ALA A 40 10.54 17.86 36.56
CA ALA A 40 9.27 17.74 37.26
C ALA A 40 9.16 16.42 38.04
N ALA A 41 9.70 15.31 37.52
CA ALA A 41 9.75 14.03 38.23
C ALA A 41 10.68 14.07 39.45
N ILE A 42 11.86 14.67 39.28
CA ILE A 42 12.81 14.89 40.37
C ILE A 42 12.19 15.77 41.48
N ALA A 43 11.57 16.88 41.08
CA ALA A 43 10.88 17.77 42.01
C ALA A 43 9.70 17.12 42.74
N ALA A 44 9.07 16.12 42.15
CA ALA A 44 7.95 15.36 42.70
C ALA A 44 8.37 14.11 43.47
N GLY A 45 9.69 13.80 43.59
CA GLY A 45 10.20 12.60 44.22
C GLY A 45 9.73 11.29 43.56
N LYS A 46 9.28 11.34 42.31
CA LYS A 46 8.77 10.16 41.58
C LYS A 46 9.88 9.52 40.72
N PRO A 47 10.02 8.18 40.75
CA PRO A 47 10.99 7.50 39.90
C PRO A 47 10.62 7.76 38.43
N LEU A 48 11.62 8.06 37.60
CA LEU A 48 11.46 8.15 36.14
C LEU A 48 11.06 6.77 35.58
N THR A 49 9.81 6.58 35.26
CA THR A 49 9.35 5.40 34.58
C THR A 49 9.72 5.54 33.08
N LEU A 50 10.87 4.98 32.72
CA LEU A 50 11.22 4.76 31.32
C LEU A 50 10.19 3.80 30.73
N LYS A 51 9.52 4.22 29.66
CA LYS A 51 8.66 3.29 28.93
C LYS A 51 9.50 2.11 28.46
N PRO A 52 9.09 0.86 28.70
CA PRO A 52 9.85 -0.30 28.24
C PRO A 52 10.04 -0.19 26.71
N GLN A 53 11.27 -0.39 26.28
CA GLN A 53 11.61 -0.39 24.87
C GLN A 53 10.89 -1.58 24.22
N ARG A 54 10.07 -1.32 23.21
CA ARG A 54 9.39 -2.40 22.50
C ARG A 54 10.44 -3.24 21.78
N THR A 55 10.50 -4.50 22.12
CA THR A 55 11.31 -5.51 21.43
C THR A 55 10.51 -6.02 20.24
N TYR A 56 11.14 -6.08 19.07
CA TYR A 56 10.58 -6.67 17.86
C TYR A 56 11.38 -7.91 17.53
N PHE A 57 10.71 -8.91 16.96
CA PHE A 57 11.38 -10.10 16.41
C PHE A 57 12.22 -9.72 15.19
N GLU A 58 11.66 -8.89 14.31
CA GLU A 58 12.38 -8.24 13.22
C GLU A 58 12.35 -6.73 13.43
N SER A 59 13.46 -6.07 13.16
CA SER A 59 13.54 -4.61 13.25
C SER A 59 12.50 -3.93 12.38
N PRO A 60 11.78 -2.93 12.91
CA PRO A 60 10.86 -2.16 12.11
C PRO A 60 11.59 -1.52 10.91
N MET A 61 10.97 -1.56 9.75
CA MET A 61 11.53 -1.00 8.53
C MET A 61 10.58 0.02 7.92
N THR A 62 11.14 1.11 7.41
CA THR A 62 10.44 2.06 6.54
C THR A 62 11.07 2.03 5.18
N THR A 63 10.27 1.79 4.16
CA THR A 63 10.69 1.79 2.76
C THR A 63 9.99 2.92 2.02
N LEU A 64 10.78 3.76 1.34
CA LEU A 64 10.31 4.72 0.37
C LEU A 64 10.69 4.20 -1.00
N SER A 65 9.74 4.02 -1.89
CA SER A 65 10.00 3.61 -3.27
C SER A 65 9.39 4.58 -4.27
N ALA A 66 10.06 4.73 -5.39
CA ALA A 66 9.56 5.44 -6.56
C ALA A 66 9.89 4.62 -7.79
N SER A 67 8.91 4.43 -8.66
CA SER A 67 9.08 3.65 -9.88
C SER A 67 8.45 4.34 -11.07
N THR A 68 9.00 4.05 -12.23
CA THR A 68 8.43 4.46 -13.52
C THR A 68 8.47 3.28 -14.48
N ASN A 69 7.42 3.12 -15.25
CA ASN A 69 7.29 2.07 -16.26
C ASN A 69 6.71 2.64 -17.54
N VAL A 70 7.30 2.29 -18.66
CA VAL A 70 6.85 2.69 -19.99
C VAL A 70 6.52 1.44 -20.78
N ILE A 71 5.28 1.35 -21.24
CA ILE A 71 4.78 0.25 -22.02
C ILE A 71 4.41 0.80 -23.40
N LYS A 72 5.06 0.31 -24.45
CA LYS A 72 4.69 0.58 -25.84
C LYS A 72 4.19 -0.71 -26.47
N ARG A 73 2.99 -0.66 -27.04
CA ARG A 73 2.45 -1.67 -27.94
C ARG A 73 2.33 -1.04 -29.32
N ALA A 74 3.13 -1.52 -30.25
CA ALA A 74 3.11 -1.04 -31.62
C ALA A 74 1.69 -1.15 -32.18
N LEU A 75 1.28 -0.20 -32.99
CA LEU A 75 -0.05 -0.11 -33.59
C LEU A 75 -1.21 0.20 -32.61
N TYR A 76 -0.95 0.29 -31.29
CA TYR A 76 -1.98 0.52 -30.30
C TYR A 76 -1.72 1.76 -29.44
N PHE A 77 -0.79 1.69 -28.49
CA PHE A 77 -0.60 2.75 -27.52
C PHE A 77 0.80 2.83 -26.92
N LYS A 78 1.10 3.94 -26.30
CA LYS A 78 2.22 4.12 -25.38
C LYS A 78 1.69 4.65 -24.06
N ARG A 79 1.85 3.85 -23.01
CA ARG A 79 1.40 4.14 -21.63
C ARG A 79 2.59 4.35 -20.72
N HIS A 80 2.47 5.31 -19.84
CA HIS A 80 3.42 5.56 -18.76
C HIS A 80 2.73 5.31 -17.44
N VAL A 81 3.44 4.67 -16.53
CA VAL A 81 3.04 4.44 -15.15
C VAL A 81 4.13 5.02 -14.26
N VAL A 82 3.75 5.90 -13.36
CA VAL A 82 4.62 6.45 -12.32
C VAL A 82 4.00 6.10 -10.98
N ALA A 83 4.80 5.54 -10.09
CA ALA A 83 4.33 5.17 -8.77
C ALA A 83 5.29 5.63 -7.68
N GLY A 84 4.74 5.96 -6.52
CA GLY A 84 5.48 6.28 -5.32
C GLY A 84 4.80 5.65 -4.11
N GLU A 85 5.58 5.06 -3.21
CA GLU A 85 5.06 4.31 -2.09
C GLU A 85 5.84 4.55 -0.81
N LEU A 86 5.12 4.67 0.30
CA LEU A 86 5.66 4.65 1.65
C LEU A 86 5.16 3.39 2.35
N THR A 87 6.08 2.53 2.77
CA THR A 87 5.76 1.25 3.42
C THR A 87 6.41 1.19 4.80
N TYR A 88 5.63 0.80 5.79
CA TYR A 88 6.09 0.41 7.12
C TYR A 88 5.90 -1.08 7.28
N SER A 89 6.93 -1.80 7.71
CA SER A 89 6.85 -3.22 8.03
C SER A 89 7.47 -3.49 9.39
N TRP A 90 6.89 -4.42 10.15
CA TRP A 90 7.41 -4.85 11.44
C TRP A 90 6.87 -6.22 11.84
N ALA A 91 7.65 -6.96 12.61
CA ALA A 91 7.24 -8.22 13.19
C ALA A 91 7.49 -8.19 14.70
N PRO A 92 6.44 -8.03 15.52
CA PRO A 92 6.59 -8.05 16.99
C PRO A 92 6.93 -9.45 17.52
N SER A 93 6.67 -10.50 16.75
CA SER A 93 7.01 -11.88 17.08
C SER A 93 7.24 -12.68 15.80
N GLU A 94 7.83 -13.88 15.92
CA GLU A 94 8.01 -14.83 14.82
C GLU A 94 6.69 -15.17 14.10
N ARG A 95 5.58 -15.15 14.83
CA ARG A 95 4.27 -15.55 14.32
C ARG A 95 3.49 -14.44 13.65
N HIS A 96 3.78 -13.19 13.97
CA HIS A 96 2.95 -12.05 13.59
C HIS A 96 3.79 -10.99 12.87
N SER A 97 3.39 -10.64 11.67
CA SER A 97 3.98 -9.53 10.93
C SER A 97 2.90 -8.61 10.36
N PHE A 98 3.28 -7.36 10.20
CA PHE A 98 2.41 -6.29 9.76
C PHE A 98 3.09 -5.49 8.66
N ILE A 99 2.29 -5.07 7.68
CA ILE A 99 2.68 -4.11 6.66
C ILE A 99 1.62 -3.01 6.65
N PHE A 100 2.07 -1.78 6.71
CA PHE A 100 1.21 -0.61 6.59
C PHE A 100 1.75 0.32 5.52
N LYS A 101 0.95 0.58 4.50
CA LYS A 101 1.23 1.52 3.42
C LYS A 101 0.24 2.67 3.54
N PRO A 102 0.58 3.74 4.26
CA PRO A 102 -0.31 4.89 4.39
C PRO A 102 -0.51 5.63 3.08
N LEU A 103 0.45 5.53 2.18
CA LEU A 103 0.43 6.22 0.91
C LEU A 103 1.09 5.36 -0.18
N SER A 104 0.30 4.98 -1.15
CA SER A 104 0.72 4.37 -2.41
C SER A 104 0.04 5.15 -3.53
N LEU A 105 0.82 5.91 -4.29
CA LEU A 105 0.34 6.75 -5.37
C LEU A 105 0.70 6.07 -6.68
N THR A 106 -0.26 5.87 -7.55
CA THR A 106 -0.04 5.40 -8.91
C THR A 106 -0.70 6.37 -9.88
N TYR A 107 0.08 6.87 -10.82
CA TYR A 107 -0.41 7.68 -11.92
C TYR A 107 -0.12 6.97 -13.24
N GLU A 108 -1.17 6.66 -13.94
CA GLU A 108 -1.13 5.99 -15.23
C GLU A 108 -1.72 6.92 -16.29
N TYR A 109 -0.98 7.16 -17.37
CA TYR A 109 -1.46 8.02 -18.44
C TYR A 109 -1.01 7.53 -19.81
N MET A 110 -1.87 7.78 -20.80
CA MET A 110 -1.61 7.48 -22.20
C MET A 110 -0.86 8.63 -22.85
N ARG A 111 0.39 8.39 -23.27
CA ARG A 111 1.19 9.39 -23.99
C ARG A 111 0.82 9.47 -25.47
N SER A 112 0.49 8.35 -26.08
CA SER A 112 0.03 8.30 -27.48
C SER A 112 -0.92 7.13 -27.66
N VAL A 113 -1.93 7.38 -28.46
CA VAL A 113 -2.98 6.41 -28.82
C VAL A 113 -3.12 6.46 -30.33
N THR A 114 -3.17 5.31 -30.99
CA THR A 114 -3.37 5.22 -32.44
C THR A 114 -4.86 5.17 -32.79
N ASP A 115 -5.22 5.53 -33.99
CA ASP A 115 -6.62 5.47 -34.42
C ASP A 115 -7.17 4.04 -34.44
N ARG A 116 -6.29 3.06 -34.68
CA ARG A 116 -6.65 1.65 -34.57
C ARG A 116 -7.05 1.26 -33.14
N PHE A 117 -6.34 1.79 -32.14
CA PHE A 117 -6.67 1.53 -30.74
C PHE A 117 -7.96 2.26 -30.33
N LYS A 118 -8.16 3.50 -30.80
CA LYS A 118 -9.42 4.24 -30.58
C LYS A 118 -10.62 3.46 -31.13
N ALA A 119 -10.53 3.00 -32.35
CA ALA A 119 -11.59 2.17 -32.95
C ALA A 119 -11.87 0.89 -32.13
N LEU A 120 -10.85 0.30 -31.54
CA LEU A 120 -11.01 -0.86 -30.65
C LEU A 120 -11.68 -0.47 -29.33
N THR A 121 -11.29 0.64 -28.71
CA THR A 121 -11.90 1.12 -27.45
C THR A 121 -13.35 1.55 -27.65
N ASP A 122 -13.67 2.19 -28.78
CA ASP A 122 -15.05 2.56 -29.13
C ASP A 122 -15.94 1.32 -29.29
N SER A 123 -15.39 0.20 -29.74
CA SER A 123 -16.11 -1.07 -29.89
C SER A 123 -16.24 -1.85 -28.57
N VAL A 124 -15.36 -1.61 -27.61
CA VAL A 124 -15.28 -2.38 -26.34
C VAL A 124 -15.20 -1.40 -25.16
N PRO A 125 -16.34 -0.97 -24.60
CA PRO A 125 -16.40 0.03 -23.53
C PRO A 125 -15.56 -0.30 -22.31
N TYR A 126 -15.35 -1.58 -22.00
CA TYR A 126 -14.47 -2.00 -20.92
C TYR A 126 -13.02 -1.56 -21.13
N LEU A 127 -12.53 -1.57 -22.37
CA LEU A 127 -11.17 -1.13 -22.70
C LEU A 127 -11.02 0.38 -22.51
N GLU A 128 -12.03 1.17 -22.85
CA GLU A 128 -12.04 2.61 -22.64
C GLU A 128 -11.84 2.94 -21.15
N VAL A 129 -12.62 2.32 -20.29
CA VAL A 129 -12.54 2.54 -18.83
C VAL A 129 -11.21 2.03 -18.25
N SER A 130 -10.74 0.85 -18.68
CA SER A 130 -9.50 0.24 -18.14
C SER A 130 -8.23 0.91 -18.61
N MET A 131 -8.30 1.63 -19.74
CA MET A 131 -7.16 2.31 -20.35
C MET A 131 -7.18 3.83 -20.18
N ALA A 132 -8.20 4.38 -19.51
CA ALA A 132 -8.26 5.80 -19.20
C ALA A 132 -7.09 6.21 -18.29
N ASP A 133 -6.70 7.47 -18.38
CA ASP A 133 -5.73 8.05 -17.47
C ASP A 133 -6.27 7.99 -16.05
N GLN A 134 -5.49 7.45 -15.13
CA GLN A 134 -5.93 7.20 -13.76
C GLN A 134 -4.91 7.70 -12.75
N PHE A 135 -5.41 8.36 -11.71
CA PHE A 135 -4.66 8.66 -10.52
C PHE A 135 -5.25 7.88 -9.35
N ILE A 136 -4.46 6.98 -8.77
CA ILE A 136 -4.94 6.01 -7.79
C ILE A 136 -4.12 6.12 -6.51
N PRO A 137 -4.49 7.00 -5.58
CA PRO A 137 -3.94 6.98 -4.23
C PRO A 137 -4.63 5.88 -3.43
N LYS A 138 -3.80 5.04 -2.81
CA LYS A 138 -4.26 3.91 -1.99
C LYS A 138 -3.59 3.96 -0.61
N ALA A 139 -4.30 3.46 0.39
CA ALA A 139 -3.70 3.00 1.63
C ALA A 139 -3.98 1.51 1.82
N LEU A 140 -3.07 0.81 2.50
CA LEU A 140 -3.14 -0.62 2.69
C LEU A 140 -2.62 -1.00 4.07
N PHE A 141 -3.34 -1.89 4.73
CA PHE A 141 -2.90 -2.56 5.93
C PHE A 141 -2.97 -4.08 5.72
N GLN A 142 -1.87 -4.77 6.00
CA GLN A 142 -1.79 -6.22 5.93
C GLN A 142 -1.32 -6.78 7.26
N TYR A 143 -2.01 -7.80 7.69
CA TYR A 143 -1.62 -8.66 8.80
C TYR A 143 -1.28 -10.04 8.27
N THR A 144 -0.19 -10.62 8.79
CA THR A 144 0.21 -11.99 8.48
C THR A 144 0.45 -12.76 9.77
N TYR A 145 -0.16 -13.92 9.85
CA TYR A 145 0.15 -14.95 10.84
C TYR A 145 0.87 -16.10 10.14
N GLN A 146 1.92 -16.60 10.75
CA GLN A 146 2.62 -17.81 10.31
C GLN A 146 2.99 -18.69 11.50
N SER A 147 2.96 -19.99 11.32
CA SER A 147 3.48 -20.93 12.32
C SER A 147 4.97 -20.71 12.54
N PRO A 148 5.50 -20.96 13.75
CA PRO A 148 6.93 -20.89 14.01
C PRO A 148 7.74 -21.78 13.08
N HIS A 149 9.00 -21.41 12.88
CA HIS A 149 9.92 -22.23 12.11
C HIS A 149 10.05 -23.64 12.68
N GLY A 150 10.13 -24.66 11.81
CA GLY A 150 10.21 -26.06 12.23
C GLY A 150 8.90 -26.72 12.65
N TYR A 151 7.76 -26.02 12.56
CA TYR A 151 6.46 -26.62 12.83
C TYR A 151 6.09 -27.61 11.73
N ALA A 152 5.76 -28.86 12.10
CA ALA A 152 5.53 -29.94 11.14
C ALA A 152 4.32 -29.68 10.20
N ASN A 153 3.30 -29.00 10.72
CA ASN A 153 2.07 -28.69 9.99
C ASN A 153 1.80 -27.19 9.94
N PRO A 154 2.62 -26.41 9.21
CA PRO A 154 2.55 -24.97 9.25
C PRO A 154 1.24 -24.41 8.68
N ILE A 155 0.80 -23.32 9.29
CA ILE A 155 -0.29 -22.48 8.83
C ILE A 155 0.31 -21.13 8.46
N ARG A 156 -0.14 -20.58 7.34
CA ARG A 156 0.07 -19.18 6.97
C ARG A 156 -1.28 -18.57 6.64
N TRP A 157 -1.58 -17.48 7.29
CA TRP A 157 -2.77 -16.69 7.04
C TRP A 157 -2.40 -15.24 6.92
N TRP A 158 -2.84 -14.59 5.85
CA TRP A 158 -2.75 -13.16 5.75
C TRP A 158 -4.08 -12.55 5.35
N SER A 159 -4.32 -11.35 5.86
CA SER A 159 -5.47 -10.54 5.49
C SER A 159 -5.00 -9.13 5.18
N THR A 160 -5.58 -8.57 4.12
CA THR A 160 -5.28 -7.23 3.64
C THR A 160 -6.57 -6.41 3.60
N VAL A 161 -6.51 -5.22 4.14
CA VAL A 161 -7.52 -4.19 3.94
C VAL A 161 -6.87 -3.06 3.16
N SER A 162 -7.43 -2.74 2.01
CA SER A 162 -6.98 -1.61 1.20
C SER A 162 -8.13 -0.67 0.90
N GLU A 163 -7.83 0.60 0.84
CA GLU A 163 -8.76 1.65 0.44
C GLU A 163 -8.15 2.46 -0.70
N ALA A 164 -8.99 3.06 -1.52
CA ALA A 164 -8.55 3.96 -2.56
C ALA A 164 -9.26 5.31 -2.45
N SER A 165 -8.46 6.38 -2.49
CA SER A 165 -8.89 7.78 -2.64
C SER A 165 -9.77 8.35 -1.51
N ASN A 166 -9.89 7.68 -0.37
CA ASN A 166 -10.66 8.23 0.75
C ASN A 166 -10.04 9.51 1.32
N VAL A 167 -8.71 9.58 1.35
CA VAL A 167 -8.00 10.79 1.79
C VAL A 167 -8.36 11.99 0.90
N ILE A 168 -8.47 11.79 -0.40
CA ILE A 168 -8.89 12.82 -1.35
C ILE A 168 -10.35 13.19 -1.12
N ALA A 169 -11.21 12.21 -0.93
CA ALA A 169 -12.63 12.43 -0.68
C ALA A 169 -12.86 13.21 0.65
N LEU A 170 -12.02 12.95 1.67
CA LEU A 170 -12.01 13.74 2.91
C LEU A 170 -11.60 15.20 2.65
N GLY A 171 -10.63 15.44 1.77
CA GLY A 171 -10.27 16.80 1.34
C GLY A 171 -11.43 17.52 0.67
N TYR A 172 -12.18 16.86 -0.20
CA TYR A 172 -13.40 17.41 -0.81
C TYR A 172 -14.51 17.68 0.24
N LEU A 173 -14.68 16.78 1.21
CA LEU A 173 -15.63 16.97 2.29
C LEU A 173 -15.27 18.22 3.14
N ALA A 174 -13.98 18.40 3.44
CA ALA A 174 -13.48 19.57 4.17
C ALA A 174 -13.67 20.88 3.39
N SER A 175 -13.73 20.83 2.07
CA SER A 175 -14.04 21.99 1.20
C SER A 175 -15.55 22.22 1.00
N GLY A 176 -16.41 21.47 1.72
CA GLY A 176 -17.88 21.63 1.68
C GLY A 176 -18.61 20.79 0.65
N GLU A 177 -17.90 19.93 -0.09
CA GLU A 177 -18.50 19.00 -1.05
C GLU A 177 -19.08 17.77 -0.34
N LYS A 178 -20.20 17.25 -0.89
CA LYS A 178 -20.81 16.03 -0.33
C LYS A 178 -19.94 14.80 -0.60
N TRP A 179 -19.83 13.91 0.39
CA TRP A 179 -19.08 12.64 0.26
C TRP A 179 -19.50 11.83 -0.98
N ASN A 180 -20.82 11.73 -1.22
CA ASN A 180 -21.40 10.93 -2.30
C ASN A 180 -21.50 11.65 -3.65
N LYS A 181 -20.99 12.89 -3.77
CA LYS A 181 -20.99 13.61 -5.04
C LYS A 181 -20.09 12.87 -6.03
N ARG A 182 -20.63 12.58 -7.22
CA ARG A 182 -19.91 11.94 -8.33
C ARG A 182 -19.18 12.98 -9.17
N GLY A 183 -18.26 12.51 -10.02
CA GLY A 183 -17.54 13.36 -10.95
C GLY A 183 -16.43 14.19 -10.30
N LYS A 184 -15.97 13.81 -9.10
CA LYS A 184 -14.78 14.42 -8.49
C LYS A 184 -13.55 14.02 -9.28
N THR A 185 -12.68 14.98 -9.53
CA THR A 185 -11.44 14.75 -10.26
C THR A 185 -10.24 15.21 -9.47
N MET A 186 -9.11 14.55 -9.63
CA MET A 186 -7.81 15.01 -9.15
C MET A 186 -6.85 15.06 -10.33
N PHE A 187 -6.14 16.18 -10.49
CA PHE A 187 -5.33 16.46 -11.68
C PHE A 187 -6.10 16.29 -12.99
N LYS A 188 -7.38 16.69 -13.02
CA LYS A 188 -8.33 16.54 -14.15
C LYS A 188 -8.74 15.10 -14.47
N ASN A 189 -8.26 14.11 -13.72
CA ASN A 189 -8.60 12.70 -13.91
C ASN A 189 -9.60 12.24 -12.85
N PRO A 190 -10.60 11.42 -13.21
CA PRO A 190 -11.48 10.80 -12.25
C PRO A 190 -10.66 9.84 -11.35
N PHE A 191 -11.05 9.70 -10.10
CA PHE A 191 -10.44 8.75 -9.19
C PHE A 191 -11.47 7.74 -8.67
N ALA A 192 -11.03 6.50 -8.49
CA ALA A 192 -11.85 5.44 -7.96
C ALA A 192 -11.88 5.48 -6.42
N GLN A 193 -13.07 5.26 -5.84
CA GLN A 193 -13.26 5.09 -4.40
C GLN A 193 -13.77 3.69 -4.10
N PHE A 194 -12.99 2.92 -3.36
CA PHE A 194 -13.38 1.59 -2.92
C PHE A 194 -12.66 1.19 -1.64
N VAL A 195 -13.24 0.24 -0.95
CA VAL A 195 -12.55 -0.58 0.06
C VAL A 195 -12.49 -2.01 -0.45
N LYS A 196 -11.32 -2.62 -0.32
CA LYS A 196 -11.08 -4.02 -0.69
C LYS A 196 -10.55 -4.77 0.52
N ILE A 197 -11.13 -5.91 0.81
CA ILE A 197 -10.68 -6.84 1.84
C ILE A 197 -10.33 -8.15 1.15
N GLU A 198 -9.14 -8.66 1.42
CA GLU A 198 -8.67 -9.95 0.91
C GLU A 198 -8.12 -10.78 2.06
N THR A 199 -8.36 -12.06 2.02
CA THR A 199 -7.78 -13.01 2.96
C THR A 199 -7.30 -14.25 2.23
N ASN A 200 -6.19 -14.79 2.70
CA ASN A 200 -5.56 -15.97 2.14
C ASN A 200 -5.13 -16.88 3.28
N PHE A 201 -5.49 -18.12 3.19
CA PHE A 201 -5.17 -19.14 4.17
C PHE A 201 -4.48 -20.31 3.50
N THR A 202 -3.35 -20.73 4.04
CA THR A 202 -2.60 -21.90 3.57
C THR A 202 -2.31 -22.80 4.76
N LYS A 203 -2.57 -24.09 4.61
CA LYS A 203 -2.26 -25.12 5.58
C LYS A 203 -1.51 -26.25 4.91
N LEU A 204 -0.42 -26.67 5.52
CA LEU A 204 0.33 -27.86 5.13
C LEU A 204 0.14 -28.95 6.18
N TRP A 205 -0.04 -30.18 5.75
CA TRP A 205 0.00 -31.39 6.58
C TRP A 205 1.13 -32.29 6.09
N ALA A 206 2.10 -32.54 6.94
CA ALA A 206 3.12 -33.57 6.72
C ALA A 206 2.49 -34.92 7.06
N LEU A 207 2.34 -35.83 6.09
CA LEU A 207 1.80 -37.16 6.28
C LEU A 207 2.88 -38.18 6.58
N SER A 208 4.04 -38.03 5.92
CA SER A 208 5.23 -38.86 6.12
C SER A 208 6.47 -38.09 5.69
N GLY A 209 7.66 -38.64 5.88
CA GLY A 209 8.91 -37.99 5.45
C GLY A 209 9.00 -37.70 3.94
N LYS A 210 8.09 -38.26 3.12
CA LYS A 210 8.07 -38.11 1.66
C LYS A 210 6.74 -37.60 1.09
N SER A 211 5.74 -37.39 1.95
CA SER A 211 4.39 -37.03 1.49
C SER A 211 3.81 -35.89 2.32
N SER A 212 3.18 -34.93 1.66
CA SER A 212 2.46 -33.83 2.31
C SER A 212 1.19 -33.47 1.53
N ILE A 213 0.24 -32.89 2.22
CA ILE A 213 -0.97 -32.29 1.63
C ILE A 213 -0.93 -30.80 1.94
N ALA A 214 -1.19 -29.97 0.94
CA ALA A 214 -1.36 -28.53 1.09
C ALA A 214 -2.79 -28.14 0.71
N ALA A 215 -3.44 -27.36 1.56
CA ALA A 215 -4.70 -26.69 1.24
C ALA A 215 -4.49 -25.18 1.19
N HIS A 216 -5.13 -24.56 0.22
CA HIS A 216 -5.10 -23.12 0.02
C HIS A 216 -6.53 -22.61 -0.20
N ALA A 217 -6.91 -21.57 0.54
CA ALA A 217 -8.17 -20.87 0.39
C ALA A 217 -7.92 -19.37 0.25
N ASN A 218 -8.61 -18.75 -0.68
CA ASN A 218 -8.56 -17.31 -0.93
C ASN A 218 -9.97 -16.77 -1.02
N ALA A 219 -10.22 -15.62 -0.39
CA ALA A 219 -11.48 -14.91 -0.48
C ALA A 219 -11.22 -13.40 -0.50
N GLY A 220 -12.07 -12.66 -1.21
CA GLY A 220 -11.96 -11.22 -1.27
C GLY A 220 -13.29 -10.56 -1.63
N VAL A 221 -13.46 -9.35 -1.15
CA VAL A 221 -14.61 -8.50 -1.47
C VAL A 221 -14.12 -7.09 -1.77
N VAL A 222 -14.72 -6.48 -2.79
CA VAL A 222 -14.51 -5.08 -3.16
C VAL A 222 -15.85 -4.36 -3.04
N TRP A 223 -15.85 -3.28 -2.29
CA TRP A 223 -16.99 -2.40 -2.16
C TRP A 223 -16.67 -1.02 -2.74
N ALA A 224 -17.23 -0.73 -3.91
CA ALA A 224 -17.12 0.55 -4.58
C ALA A 224 -18.22 1.51 -4.09
N TYR A 225 -17.87 2.76 -3.85
CA TYR A 225 -18.77 3.80 -3.36
C TYR A 225 -18.31 5.20 -3.81
N GLY A 226 -19.08 6.23 -3.44
CA GLY A 226 -18.74 7.61 -3.73
C GLY A 226 -18.58 7.87 -5.23
N ASN A 227 -17.37 8.20 -5.64
CA ASN A 227 -17.04 8.53 -7.02
C ASN A 227 -17.04 7.33 -7.98
N SER A 228 -17.05 6.09 -7.45
CA SER A 228 -17.02 4.84 -8.24
C SER A 228 -18.37 4.12 -8.34
N ARG A 229 -19.46 4.75 -7.92
CA ARG A 229 -20.82 4.23 -8.07
C ARG A 229 -21.45 4.65 -9.36
#